data_48dfa42fbe01bf334399a9260d42e6e7
#
_entry.id   48dfa42fbe01bf334399a9260d42e6e7
#
_cell.length_a   1.000
_cell.length_b   1.000
_cell.length_c   1.000
_cell.angle_alpha   90.00
_cell.angle_beta   90.00
_cell.angle_gamma   90.00
#
_symmetry.space_group_name_H-M   'P 1'
#
loop_
_entity.id
_entity.type
_entity.pdbx_description
1 polymer ?
#
loop_
_entity_poly.entity_id
_entity_poly.type
_entity_poly.pdbx_seq_one_letter_code
_entity_poly.pdbx_strand_id
1 'polypeptide(L)'
;MHDLLIRNAAVALPDGNLLEGDLACTEGRITAIASQIGGDGREEIDAEGKLLMPGVIDPQVHFREPGGTEKEDLASGSRAAVRGGVTSFLEMPNCNPPTIDQEQMDWKISRGRTTSVANFGFFVGATVENLEALNNVHPACGIKIFMGSSTGSLLVNEEKDLDRIFGNGERLIAVHAEDETRIRERTATLLGDTETQDYAIHSSIRDAKTALIATERALHLSEKYGRRLHILHLSTAEEVERLRAGKPDHVTCEVLPNHLFLNTDDYAILGSRVQMNPPIRDPENTKGLWAGLHDGVIDIIATDHAPHLLEDKAVSYTHLTLPTKA
;
A
#
# COMPACT_ATOMS: atom_id res chain seq x y z
N MET A 1 -15.50 9.03 35.67
CA MET A 1 -14.60 10.00 35.00
C MET A 1 -13.97 9.26 33.80
N HIS A 2 -14.10 9.80 32.60
CA HIS A 2 -13.53 9.24 31.40
C HIS A 2 -12.07 9.67 31.24
N ASP A 3 -11.26 8.89 30.54
CA ASP A 3 -9.89 9.32 30.21
C ASP A 3 -9.87 10.42 29.18
N LEU A 4 -10.72 10.26 28.14
CA LEU A 4 -10.95 11.24 27.08
C LEU A 4 -12.45 11.36 26.83
N LEU A 5 -12.92 12.59 26.70
CA LEU A 5 -14.30 12.91 26.31
C LEU A 5 -14.26 13.92 25.16
N ILE A 6 -14.76 13.51 24.01
CA ILE A 6 -14.88 14.37 22.83
C ILE A 6 -16.35 14.79 22.74
N ARG A 7 -16.60 16.08 22.76
CA ARG A 7 -17.93 16.68 22.76
C ARG A 7 -18.26 17.30 21.40
N ASN A 8 -19.54 17.41 21.13
CA ASN A 8 -20.05 18.15 19.98
C ASN A 8 -19.44 17.69 18.65
N ALA A 9 -19.29 16.39 18.43
CA ALA A 9 -18.75 15.82 17.20
C ALA A 9 -19.87 15.28 16.28
N ALA A 10 -19.63 15.27 14.97
CA ALA A 10 -20.33 14.42 14.03
C ALA A 10 -19.60 13.08 13.95
N VAL A 11 -19.99 12.11 14.78
CA VAL A 11 -19.30 10.82 14.93
C VAL A 11 -19.68 9.88 13.79
N ALA A 12 -18.69 9.43 13.01
CA ALA A 12 -18.89 8.43 11.97
C ALA A 12 -19.09 7.04 12.58
N LEU A 13 -20.23 6.43 12.32
CA LEU A 13 -20.58 5.10 12.79
C LEU A 13 -20.23 4.01 11.77
N PRO A 14 -20.08 2.74 12.20
CA PRO A 14 -19.71 1.64 11.29
C PRO A 14 -20.72 1.35 10.16
N ASP A 15 -21.97 1.78 10.32
CA ASP A 15 -23.03 1.65 9.33
C ASP A 15 -23.07 2.79 8.30
N GLY A 16 -22.08 3.72 8.38
CA GLY A 16 -21.99 4.88 7.50
C GLY A 16 -22.84 6.08 7.93
N ASN A 17 -23.62 5.95 8.99
CA ASN A 17 -24.39 7.07 9.54
C ASN A 17 -23.49 8.00 10.40
N LEU A 18 -23.95 9.24 10.56
CA LEU A 18 -23.35 10.21 11.46
C LEU A 18 -24.25 10.38 12.70
N LEU A 19 -23.63 10.38 13.87
CA LEU A 19 -24.29 10.72 15.12
C LEU A 19 -23.73 12.06 15.64
N GLU A 20 -24.59 13.07 15.71
CA GLU A 20 -24.26 14.34 16.36
C GLU A 20 -24.23 14.14 17.86
N GLY A 21 -23.06 14.27 18.49
CA GLY A 21 -22.96 14.04 19.93
C GLY A 21 -21.55 13.90 20.47
N ASP A 22 -21.42 13.10 21.50
CA ASP A 22 -20.20 12.91 22.28
C ASP A 22 -19.65 11.48 22.13
N LEU A 23 -18.33 11.36 22.30
CA LEU A 23 -17.63 10.08 22.39
C LEU A 23 -16.75 10.06 23.65
N ALA A 24 -16.87 9.00 24.43
CA ALA A 24 -16.05 8.80 25.64
C ALA A 24 -15.13 7.59 25.50
N CYS A 25 -13.88 7.75 25.98
CA CYS A 25 -12.91 6.67 26.11
C CYS A 25 -12.50 6.47 27.57
N THR A 26 -12.30 5.22 27.96
CA THR A 26 -11.76 4.82 29.26
C THR A 26 -10.85 3.60 29.07
N GLU A 27 -9.67 3.61 29.66
CA GLU A 27 -8.66 2.54 29.55
C GLU A 27 -8.33 2.18 28.08
N GLY A 28 -8.21 3.23 27.23
CA GLY A 28 -7.87 3.07 25.82
C GLY A 28 -8.97 2.46 24.94
N ARG A 29 -10.20 2.39 25.44
CA ARG A 29 -11.36 1.88 24.71
C ARG A 29 -12.45 2.91 24.59
N ILE A 30 -13.17 2.92 23.47
CA ILE A 30 -14.41 3.67 23.32
C ILE A 30 -15.45 2.99 24.22
N THR A 31 -15.96 3.72 25.21
CA THR A 31 -16.93 3.21 26.20
C THR A 31 -18.35 3.71 26.00
N ALA A 32 -18.50 4.83 25.30
CA ALA A 32 -19.81 5.36 24.93
C ALA A 32 -19.73 6.25 23.70
N ILE A 33 -20.80 6.22 22.90
CA ILE A 33 -21.12 7.17 21.82
C ILE A 33 -22.59 7.50 22.00
N ALA A 34 -22.95 8.76 22.21
CA ALA A 34 -24.32 9.21 22.46
C ALA A 34 -24.49 10.68 22.12
N SER A 35 -25.75 11.13 21.92
CA SER A 35 -26.06 12.54 21.69
C SER A 35 -25.55 13.46 22.80
N GLN A 36 -25.47 12.95 24.03
CA GLN A 36 -24.88 13.63 25.16
C GLN A 36 -24.34 12.61 26.17
N ILE A 37 -23.13 12.79 26.65
CA ILE A 37 -22.51 11.96 27.68
C ILE A 37 -22.32 12.81 28.94
N GLY A 38 -22.88 12.31 30.07
CA GLY A 38 -22.73 12.94 31.37
C GLY A 38 -21.36 12.69 32.02
N GLY A 39 -21.01 13.52 32.98
CA GLY A 39 -19.74 13.42 33.72
C GLY A 39 -18.59 14.17 33.00
N ASP A 40 -17.40 14.04 33.60
CA ASP A 40 -16.20 14.77 33.17
C ASP A 40 -15.16 13.83 32.58
N GLY A 41 -14.41 14.30 31.61
CA GLY A 41 -13.20 13.67 31.11
C GLY A 41 -11.94 14.18 31.80
N ARG A 42 -10.93 13.33 31.98
CA ARG A 42 -9.60 13.79 32.38
C ARG A 42 -9.02 14.75 31.32
N GLU A 43 -9.31 14.44 30.05
CA GLU A 43 -9.09 15.31 28.93
C GLU A 43 -10.42 15.49 28.19
N GLU A 44 -10.78 16.74 27.87
CA GLU A 44 -11.98 17.05 27.12
C GLU A 44 -11.61 17.85 25.86
N ILE A 45 -12.21 17.46 24.73
CA ILE A 45 -12.02 18.12 23.43
C ILE A 45 -13.41 18.51 22.93
N ASP A 46 -13.63 19.79 22.66
CA ASP A 46 -14.80 20.23 21.91
C ASP A 46 -14.48 20.11 20.39
N ALA A 47 -15.18 19.23 19.74
CA ALA A 47 -15.01 19.01 18.30
C ALA A 47 -15.65 20.10 17.43
N GLU A 48 -16.46 21.00 18.03
CA GLU A 48 -17.07 22.13 17.31
C GLU A 48 -17.88 21.69 16.07
N GLY A 49 -18.56 20.54 16.14
CA GLY A 49 -19.31 19.97 15.01
C GLY A 49 -18.44 19.30 13.92
N LYS A 50 -17.13 19.16 14.16
CA LYS A 50 -16.25 18.48 13.19
C LYS A 50 -16.53 17.00 13.11
N LEU A 51 -16.24 16.42 11.95
CA LEU A 51 -16.32 14.99 11.72
C LEU A 51 -15.29 14.26 12.58
N LEU A 52 -15.76 13.33 13.41
CA LEU A 52 -14.92 12.44 14.20
C LEU A 52 -14.93 11.05 13.57
N MET A 53 -13.76 10.59 13.16
CA MET A 53 -13.55 9.30 12.53
C MET A 53 -12.52 8.48 13.34
N PRO A 54 -12.53 7.13 13.21
CA PRO A 54 -11.39 6.33 13.63
C PRO A 54 -10.10 6.82 12.95
N GLY A 55 -8.97 6.73 13.66
CA GLY A 55 -7.68 7.01 13.05
C GLY A 55 -7.44 6.11 11.84
N VAL A 56 -7.02 6.69 10.72
CA VAL A 56 -6.80 5.96 9.47
C VAL A 56 -5.63 4.99 9.65
N ILE A 57 -5.77 3.79 9.07
CA ILE A 57 -4.71 2.79 8.94
C ILE A 57 -4.28 2.77 7.48
N ASP A 58 -3.01 3.08 7.21
CA ASP A 58 -2.43 2.97 5.88
C ASP A 58 -1.61 1.67 5.77
N PRO A 59 -2.10 0.67 5.04
CA PRO A 59 -1.45 -0.64 4.99
C PRO A 59 -0.27 -0.72 4.03
N GLN A 60 0.04 0.35 3.29
CA GLN A 60 1.13 0.34 2.33
C GLN A 60 1.87 1.69 2.29
N VAL A 61 3.06 1.72 2.90
CA VAL A 61 3.96 2.87 2.86
C VAL A 61 5.42 2.44 2.67
N HIS A 62 6.27 3.39 2.24
CA HIS A 62 7.71 3.23 2.02
C HIS A 62 8.47 4.42 2.61
N PHE A 63 8.75 4.42 3.91
CA PHE A 63 9.43 5.53 4.61
C PHE A 63 10.95 5.54 4.40
N ARG A 64 11.46 4.71 3.50
CA ARG A 64 12.84 4.75 3.00
C ARG A 64 13.94 4.44 4.02
N GLU A 65 13.63 4.16 5.26
CA GLU A 65 14.60 3.85 6.30
C GLU A 65 14.66 2.33 6.59
N PRO A 66 15.85 1.73 6.55
CA PRO A 66 17.16 2.29 6.30
C PRO A 66 17.47 2.53 4.81
N GLY A 67 18.54 3.31 4.54
CA GLY A 67 19.21 3.37 3.24
C GLY A 67 18.69 4.39 2.23
N GLY A 68 17.67 5.19 2.58
CA GLY A 68 17.10 6.24 1.72
C GLY A 68 16.58 7.43 2.53
N THR A 69 17.18 7.70 3.67
CA THR A 69 16.71 8.70 4.65
C THR A 69 16.80 10.15 4.17
N GLU A 70 17.52 10.39 3.08
CA GLU A 70 17.50 11.68 2.39
C GLU A 70 16.14 12.00 1.75
N LYS A 71 15.33 10.97 1.49
CA LYS A 71 13.97 11.10 0.94
C LYS A 71 12.93 11.21 2.05
N GLU A 72 13.01 10.33 3.02
CA GLU A 72 12.19 10.31 4.23
C GLU A 72 12.75 9.28 5.22
N ASP A 73 12.41 9.42 6.49
CA ASP A 73 12.69 8.46 7.56
C ASP A 73 11.43 8.13 8.37
N LEU A 74 11.51 7.14 9.26
CA LEU A 74 10.38 6.73 10.12
C LEU A 74 9.88 7.87 11.01
N ALA A 75 10.77 8.79 11.43
CA ALA A 75 10.40 9.91 12.27
C ALA A 75 9.60 10.96 11.50
N SER A 76 10.06 11.37 10.32
CA SER A 76 9.39 12.38 9.48
C SER A 76 8.12 11.82 8.86
N GLY A 77 8.18 10.59 8.31
CA GLY A 77 7.02 9.92 7.71
C GLY A 77 5.90 9.70 8.71
N SER A 78 6.19 9.21 9.92
CA SER A 78 5.15 9.01 10.94
C SER A 78 4.51 10.33 11.42
N ARG A 79 5.28 11.43 11.49
CA ARG A 79 4.73 12.75 11.80
C ARG A 79 3.82 13.26 10.68
N ALA A 80 4.22 13.08 9.42
CA ALA A 80 3.41 13.43 8.26
C ALA A 80 2.12 12.62 8.24
N ALA A 81 2.19 11.31 8.51
CA ALA A 81 1.06 10.42 8.63
C ALA A 81 0.05 10.91 9.68
N VAL A 82 0.49 11.13 10.91
CA VAL A 82 -0.38 11.65 12.01
C VAL A 82 -0.96 13.02 11.65
N ARG A 83 -0.18 13.90 11.03
CA ARG A 83 -0.67 15.22 10.59
C ARG A 83 -1.80 15.10 9.57
N GLY A 84 -1.80 14.03 8.75
CA GLY A 84 -2.85 13.67 7.79
C GLY A 84 -3.99 12.83 8.36
N GLY A 85 -3.96 12.48 9.67
CA GLY A 85 -4.98 11.62 10.29
C GLY A 85 -4.69 10.11 10.21
N VAL A 86 -3.55 9.71 9.66
CA VAL A 86 -3.10 8.32 9.65
C VAL A 86 -2.43 8.01 10.99
N THR A 87 -3.07 7.18 11.80
CA THR A 87 -2.61 6.84 13.16
C THR A 87 -1.85 5.51 13.23
N SER A 88 -1.90 4.73 12.14
CA SER A 88 -1.21 3.44 12.02
C SER A 88 -0.77 3.22 10.58
N PHE A 89 0.41 2.64 10.39
CA PHE A 89 0.90 2.30 9.06
C PHE A 89 1.56 0.93 9.02
N LEU A 90 1.57 0.32 7.84
CA LEU A 90 2.31 -0.91 7.56
C LEU A 90 3.34 -0.62 6.47
N GLU A 91 4.62 -0.80 6.80
CA GLU A 91 5.71 -0.45 5.90
C GLU A 91 6.24 -1.65 5.13
N MET A 92 6.50 -1.43 3.84
CA MET A 92 7.01 -2.40 2.91
C MET A 92 8.52 -2.65 3.10
N PRO A 93 9.03 -3.85 2.72
CA PRO A 93 10.38 -4.28 3.08
C PRO A 93 11.50 -3.79 2.16
N ASN A 94 11.19 -3.05 1.09
CA ASN A 94 12.14 -2.65 0.05
C ASN A 94 12.97 -1.39 0.42
N CYS A 95 13.58 -1.43 1.55
CA CYS A 95 14.62 -0.50 2.02
C CYS A 95 16.03 -1.09 1.78
N ASN A 96 17.09 -0.44 2.21
CA ASN A 96 18.47 -0.89 2.01
C ASN A 96 19.26 -0.85 3.34
N PRO A 97 19.59 -2.01 3.93
CA PRO A 97 19.26 -3.37 3.47
C PRO A 97 17.75 -3.68 3.56
N PRO A 98 17.23 -4.61 2.72
CA PRO A 98 15.82 -4.97 2.73
C PRO A 98 15.46 -5.79 3.99
N THR A 99 14.21 -5.68 4.44
CA THR A 99 13.71 -6.43 5.61
C THR A 99 13.33 -7.86 5.21
N ILE A 100 14.30 -8.77 5.17
CA ILE A 100 14.15 -10.14 4.68
C ILE A 100 14.43 -11.22 5.73
N ASP A 101 14.90 -10.82 6.90
CA ASP A 101 15.29 -11.69 8.01
C ASP A 101 14.96 -11.07 9.37
N GLN A 102 15.25 -11.80 10.45
CA GLN A 102 14.95 -11.37 11.82
C GLN A 102 15.82 -10.17 12.25
N GLU A 103 17.08 -10.13 11.83
CA GLU A 103 18.01 -9.05 12.20
C GLU A 103 17.48 -7.70 11.70
N GLN A 104 17.09 -7.64 10.43
CA GLN A 104 16.54 -6.43 9.82
C GLN A 104 15.17 -6.06 10.43
N MET A 105 14.35 -7.05 10.76
CA MET A 105 13.07 -6.83 11.44
C MET A 105 13.28 -6.24 12.83
N ASP A 106 14.18 -6.80 13.63
CA ASP A 106 14.48 -6.32 14.98
C ASP A 106 15.03 -4.89 14.96
N TRP A 107 15.88 -4.59 13.99
CA TRP A 107 16.38 -3.23 13.77
C TRP A 107 15.23 -2.25 13.51
N LYS A 108 14.32 -2.57 12.57
CA LYS A 108 13.15 -1.72 12.24
C LYS A 108 12.22 -1.54 13.42
N ILE A 109 11.92 -2.61 14.16
CA ILE A 109 11.08 -2.53 15.37
C ILE A 109 11.72 -1.61 16.41
N SER A 110 13.02 -1.76 16.65
CA SER A 110 13.75 -0.91 17.59
C SER A 110 13.73 0.56 17.15
N ARG A 111 13.96 0.80 15.86
CA ARG A 111 13.91 2.15 15.28
C ARG A 111 12.52 2.76 15.37
N GLY A 112 11.48 2.01 14.99
CA GLY A 112 10.10 2.45 15.09
C GLY A 112 9.68 2.82 16.51
N ARG A 113 10.06 2.01 17.51
CA ARG A 113 9.78 2.27 18.93
C ARG A 113 10.39 3.57 19.45
N THR A 114 11.52 3.99 18.89
CA THR A 114 12.25 5.18 19.35
C THR A 114 11.90 6.45 18.58
N THR A 115 11.35 6.33 17.37
CA THR A 115 11.17 7.50 16.48
C THR A 115 9.76 7.71 15.96
N SER A 116 8.96 6.64 15.82
CA SER A 116 7.60 6.77 15.30
C SER A 116 6.64 7.39 16.31
N VAL A 117 5.81 8.30 15.84
CA VAL A 117 4.70 8.90 16.62
C VAL A 117 3.35 8.26 16.27
N ALA A 118 3.32 7.34 15.30
CA ALA A 118 2.16 6.54 14.93
C ALA A 118 2.38 5.07 15.29
N ASN A 119 1.33 4.27 15.36
CA ASN A 119 1.46 2.82 15.43
C ASN A 119 2.06 2.30 14.12
N PHE A 120 2.83 1.23 14.21
CA PHE A 120 3.54 0.72 13.05
C PHE A 120 3.58 -0.81 13.01
N GLY A 121 3.71 -1.33 11.81
CA GLY A 121 4.05 -2.71 11.53
C GLY A 121 4.90 -2.80 10.27
N PHE A 122 5.61 -3.91 10.11
CA PHE A 122 6.52 -4.13 9.00
C PHE A 122 6.24 -5.45 8.30
N PHE A 123 6.35 -5.46 6.98
CA PHE A 123 6.33 -6.69 6.17
C PHE A 123 7.72 -7.31 6.09
N VAL A 124 7.77 -8.64 6.00
CA VAL A 124 8.99 -9.34 5.58
C VAL A 124 8.97 -9.54 4.07
N GLY A 125 10.06 -9.19 3.39
CA GLY A 125 10.20 -9.35 1.95
C GLY A 125 10.53 -10.77 1.55
N ALA A 126 9.83 -11.30 0.54
CA ALA A 126 10.15 -12.58 -0.05
C ALA A 126 11.32 -12.45 -1.04
N THR A 127 12.21 -13.43 -0.97
CA THR A 127 13.24 -13.71 -1.97
C THR A 127 13.19 -15.18 -2.36
N VAL A 128 13.88 -15.55 -3.42
CA VAL A 128 13.98 -16.96 -3.83
C VAL A 128 14.76 -17.83 -2.82
N GLU A 129 15.48 -17.19 -1.88
CA GLU A 129 16.41 -17.87 -0.95
C GLU A 129 15.90 -17.91 0.50
N ASN A 130 15.01 -16.99 0.93
CA ASN A 130 14.65 -16.82 2.34
C ASN A 130 13.36 -17.52 2.80
N LEU A 131 12.94 -18.57 2.10
CA LEU A 131 11.67 -19.28 2.33
C LEU A 131 11.40 -19.65 3.80
N GLU A 132 12.44 -20.08 4.52
CA GLU A 132 12.34 -20.41 5.94
C GLU A 132 12.08 -19.17 6.80
N ALA A 133 12.76 -18.06 6.51
CA ALA A 133 12.61 -16.81 7.24
C ALA A 133 11.18 -16.24 7.13
N LEU A 134 10.48 -16.44 6.00
CA LEU A 134 9.14 -15.91 5.78
C LEU A 134 8.12 -16.33 6.85
N ASN A 135 8.30 -17.51 7.45
CA ASN A 135 7.42 -17.99 8.53
C ASN A 135 7.95 -17.65 9.93
N ASN A 136 9.27 -17.54 10.09
CA ASN A 136 9.94 -17.47 11.39
C ASN A 136 10.21 -16.03 11.86
N VAL A 137 10.24 -15.02 10.95
CA VAL A 137 10.44 -13.63 11.30
C VAL A 137 9.25 -13.07 12.09
N HIS A 138 9.50 -12.56 13.29
CA HIS A 138 8.50 -11.96 14.18
C HIS A 138 8.99 -10.68 14.85
N PRO A 139 8.10 -9.66 15.05
CA PRO A 139 6.74 -9.58 14.50
C PRO A 139 6.76 -9.18 13.02
N ALA A 140 5.90 -9.76 12.19
CA ALA A 140 5.71 -9.33 10.82
C ALA A 140 4.22 -9.30 10.46
N CYS A 141 3.77 -8.24 9.78
CA CYS A 141 2.38 -8.05 9.37
C CYS A 141 1.96 -9.07 8.30
N GLY A 142 2.87 -9.41 7.42
CA GLY A 142 2.68 -10.31 6.30
C GLY A 142 3.98 -10.51 5.54
N ILE A 143 3.89 -11.26 4.45
CA ILE A 143 4.95 -11.45 3.48
C ILE A 143 4.67 -10.52 2.30
N LYS A 144 5.66 -9.72 1.87
CA LYS A 144 5.56 -8.93 0.64
C LYS A 144 6.28 -9.64 -0.49
N ILE A 145 5.60 -9.82 -1.63
CA ILE A 145 6.17 -10.34 -2.87
C ILE A 145 6.12 -9.24 -3.94
N PHE A 146 7.22 -9.03 -4.63
CA PHE A 146 7.26 -8.26 -5.86
C PHE A 146 7.29 -9.23 -7.05
N MET A 147 6.16 -9.39 -7.75
CA MET A 147 6.05 -10.26 -8.92
C MET A 147 6.60 -9.60 -10.19
N GLY A 148 6.79 -8.29 -10.14
CA GLY A 148 7.41 -7.43 -11.15
C GLY A 148 7.88 -6.14 -10.51
N SER A 149 8.47 -5.25 -11.30
CA SER A 149 8.84 -3.89 -10.87
C SER A 149 9.83 -3.79 -9.70
N SER A 150 10.50 -4.85 -9.34
CA SER A 150 11.56 -4.82 -8.34
C SER A 150 12.89 -5.21 -8.96
N THR A 151 13.97 -4.74 -8.37
CA THR A 151 15.34 -5.12 -8.72
C THR A 151 16.01 -5.78 -7.53
N GLY A 152 17.13 -6.41 -7.80
CA GLY A 152 17.88 -7.11 -6.76
C GLY A 152 17.18 -8.38 -6.28
N SER A 153 17.36 -8.70 -5.01
CA SER A 153 16.90 -9.97 -4.42
C SER A 153 15.40 -10.07 -4.16
N LEU A 154 14.65 -8.96 -4.24
CA LEU A 154 13.21 -8.93 -3.91
C LEU A 154 12.29 -9.30 -5.10
N LEU A 155 12.81 -9.39 -6.32
CA LEU A 155 12.01 -9.83 -7.45
C LEU A 155 11.79 -11.34 -7.40
N VAL A 156 10.51 -11.75 -7.37
CA VAL A 156 10.09 -13.16 -7.44
C VAL A 156 9.04 -13.29 -8.54
N ASN A 157 9.47 -13.61 -9.75
CA ASN A 157 8.62 -13.67 -10.94
C ASN A 157 8.49 -15.09 -11.54
N GLU A 158 9.37 -16.02 -11.14
CA GLU A 158 9.30 -17.39 -11.63
C GLU A 158 8.20 -18.19 -10.96
N GLU A 159 7.41 -18.92 -11.76
CA GLU A 159 6.28 -19.73 -11.27
C GLU A 159 6.67 -20.69 -10.15
N LYS A 160 7.79 -21.40 -10.31
CA LYS A 160 8.29 -22.36 -9.32
C LYS A 160 8.58 -21.73 -7.95
N ASP A 161 9.07 -20.48 -7.93
CA ASP A 161 9.42 -19.79 -6.69
C ASP A 161 8.19 -19.20 -6.03
N LEU A 162 7.26 -18.64 -6.81
CA LEU A 162 5.93 -18.24 -6.34
C LEU A 162 5.19 -19.44 -5.74
N ASP A 163 5.16 -20.56 -6.43
CA ASP A 163 4.52 -21.80 -5.97
C ASP A 163 5.08 -22.27 -4.63
N ARG A 164 6.41 -22.24 -4.45
CA ARG A 164 7.07 -22.57 -3.18
C ARG A 164 6.68 -21.63 -2.05
N ILE A 165 6.62 -20.30 -2.31
CA ILE A 165 6.28 -19.30 -1.29
C ILE A 165 4.81 -19.41 -0.89
N PHE A 166 3.89 -19.51 -1.85
CA PHE A 166 2.48 -19.66 -1.57
C PHE A 166 2.16 -20.99 -0.85
N GLY A 167 2.86 -22.05 -1.17
CA GLY A 167 2.72 -23.35 -0.52
C GLY A 167 3.36 -23.45 0.86
N ASN A 168 4.08 -22.43 1.33
CA ASN A 168 4.84 -22.48 2.58
C ASN A 168 4.24 -21.62 3.70
N GLY A 169 3.53 -22.23 4.65
CA GLY A 169 2.97 -21.62 5.86
C GLY A 169 1.62 -20.92 5.65
N GLU A 170 1.20 -20.07 6.60
CA GLU A 170 -0.15 -19.51 6.67
C GLU A 170 -0.18 -17.97 6.74
N ARG A 171 0.99 -17.32 6.82
CA ARG A 171 1.07 -15.86 6.94
C ARG A 171 0.49 -15.20 5.69
N LEU A 172 -0.27 -14.09 5.87
CA LEU A 172 -0.78 -13.27 4.79
C LEU A 172 0.32 -12.93 3.78
N ILE A 173 0.01 -13.07 2.49
CA ILE A 173 0.87 -12.62 1.39
C ILE A 173 0.27 -11.36 0.78
N ALA A 174 1.09 -10.31 0.65
CA ALA A 174 0.76 -9.09 -0.08
C ALA A 174 1.61 -9.03 -1.35
N VAL A 175 0.99 -8.79 -2.51
CA VAL A 175 1.67 -8.84 -3.81
C VAL A 175 1.64 -7.50 -4.53
N HIS A 176 2.80 -7.08 -5.06
CA HIS A 176 2.86 -6.15 -6.17
C HIS A 176 2.67 -6.99 -7.45
N ALA A 177 1.50 -6.88 -8.07
CA ALA A 177 1.07 -7.76 -9.15
C ALA A 177 1.27 -7.10 -10.53
N GLU A 178 2.47 -7.19 -11.06
CA GLU A 178 2.79 -6.89 -12.46
C GLU A 178 3.61 -8.02 -13.07
N ASP A 179 3.32 -8.41 -14.32
CA ASP A 179 4.02 -9.50 -15.01
C ASP A 179 5.35 -9.01 -15.60
N GLU A 180 6.44 -9.41 -14.97
CA GLU A 180 7.80 -9.00 -15.34
C GLU A 180 8.18 -9.42 -16.75
N THR A 181 7.74 -10.59 -17.21
CA THR A 181 8.03 -11.07 -18.55
C THR A 181 7.44 -10.13 -19.60
N ARG A 182 6.16 -9.77 -19.42
CA ARG A 182 5.49 -8.85 -20.32
C ARG A 182 6.10 -7.44 -20.27
N ILE A 183 6.49 -6.96 -19.08
CA ILE A 183 7.20 -5.67 -18.95
C ILE A 183 8.46 -5.67 -19.81
N ARG A 184 9.30 -6.71 -19.70
CA ARG A 184 10.55 -6.82 -20.48
C ARG A 184 10.32 -6.88 -21.98
N GLU A 185 9.36 -7.70 -22.42
CA GLU A 185 9.00 -7.82 -23.85
C GLU A 185 8.52 -6.48 -24.42
N ARG A 186 7.64 -5.78 -23.69
CA ARG A 186 7.11 -4.48 -24.11
C ARG A 186 8.16 -3.38 -24.06
N THR A 187 9.05 -3.40 -23.06
CA THR A 187 10.18 -2.47 -23.00
C THR A 187 11.07 -2.63 -24.24
N ALA A 188 11.43 -3.86 -24.59
CA ALA A 188 12.23 -4.13 -25.77
C ALA A 188 11.53 -3.69 -27.07
N THR A 189 10.20 -3.88 -27.16
CA THR A 189 9.42 -3.57 -28.36
C THR A 189 9.17 -2.07 -28.54
N LEU A 190 8.83 -1.37 -27.44
CA LEU A 190 8.35 0.02 -27.49
C LEU A 190 9.47 1.04 -27.29
N LEU A 191 10.48 0.71 -26.53
CA LEU A 191 11.57 1.60 -26.19
C LEU A 191 12.89 1.15 -26.85
N GLY A 192 13.23 -0.14 -26.81
CA GLY A 192 14.53 -0.65 -27.24
C GLY A 192 15.65 0.05 -26.46
N ASP A 193 16.64 0.56 -27.22
CA ASP A 193 17.76 1.33 -26.67
C ASP A 193 17.55 2.86 -26.78
N THR A 194 16.32 3.31 -27.04
CA THR A 194 16.01 4.73 -27.27
C THR A 194 15.72 5.46 -25.97
N GLU A 195 16.36 6.60 -25.74
CA GLU A 195 15.97 7.52 -24.69
C GLU A 195 14.75 8.35 -25.12
N THR A 196 13.86 8.63 -24.18
CA THR A 196 12.67 9.44 -24.44
C THR A 196 12.34 10.37 -23.27
N GLN A 197 11.71 11.49 -23.59
CA GLN A 197 11.08 12.41 -22.64
C GLN A 197 9.56 12.19 -22.59
N ASP A 198 9.03 11.27 -23.37
CA ASP A 198 7.63 10.87 -23.30
C ASP A 198 7.42 9.90 -22.15
N TYR A 199 7.03 10.42 -21.00
CA TYR A 199 6.76 9.61 -19.80
C TYR A 199 5.49 8.76 -19.91
N ALA A 200 4.58 9.07 -20.86
CA ALA A 200 3.37 8.27 -21.09
C ALA A 200 3.70 6.86 -21.63
N ILE A 201 4.87 6.68 -22.23
CA ILE A 201 5.36 5.35 -22.64
C ILE A 201 5.39 4.37 -21.49
N HIS A 202 5.55 4.86 -20.24
CA HIS A 202 5.55 4.02 -19.05
C HIS A 202 4.26 3.22 -18.90
N SER A 203 3.11 3.87 -19.07
CA SER A 203 1.79 3.21 -19.03
C SER A 203 1.58 2.27 -20.22
N SER A 204 2.22 2.55 -21.35
CA SER A 204 2.20 1.65 -22.50
C SER A 204 3.06 0.40 -22.30
N ILE A 205 4.22 0.53 -21.67
CA ILE A 205 5.10 -0.61 -21.35
C ILE A 205 4.44 -1.51 -20.31
N ARG A 206 3.94 -0.93 -19.24
CA ARG A 206 3.25 -1.61 -18.15
C ARG A 206 1.74 -1.51 -18.33
N ASP A 207 1.22 -2.09 -19.43
CA ASP A 207 -0.20 -1.97 -19.78
C ASP A 207 -1.14 -2.70 -18.79
N ALA A 208 -2.45 -2.51 -18.95
CA ALA A 208 -3.46 -3.11 -18.08
C ALA A 208 -3.33 -4.65 -18.02
N LYS A 209 -3.01 -5.28 -19.13
CA LYS A 209 -2.82 -6.73 -19.19
C LYS A 209 -1.63 -7.22 -18.36
N THR A 210 -0.61 -6.39 -18.17
CA THR A 210 0.54 -6.70 -17.28
C THR A 210 0.08 -6.89 -15.84
N ALA A 211 -0.82 -6.05 -15.35
CA ALA A 211 -1.40 -6.16 -14.01
C ALA A 211 -2.36 -7.37 -13.92
N LEU A 212 -3.27 -7.50 -14.89
CA LEU A 212 -4.26 -8.59 -14.89
C LEU A 212 -3.60 -9.98 -14.87
N ILE A 213 -2.58 -10.24 -15.70
CA ILE A 213 -1.88 -11.53 -15.73
C ILE A 213 -1.30 -11.88 -14.35
N ALA A 214 -0.65 -10.94 -13.71
CA ALA A 214 -0.03 -11.17 -12.41
C ALA A 214 -1.09 -11.34 -11.30
N THR A 215 -2.16 -10.56 -11.35
CA THR A 215 -3.32 -10.69 -10.43
C THR A 215 -3.98 -12.07 -10.57
N GLU A 216 -4.21 -12.56 -11.79
CA GLU A 216 -4.77 -13.89 -12.02
C GLU A 216 -3.85 -15.00 -11.51
N ARG A 217 -2.52 -14.86 -11.72
CA ARG A 217 -1.52 -15.80 -11.18
C ARG A 217 -1.56 -15.83 -9.65
N ALA A 218 -1.58 -14.67 -8.99
CA ALA A 218 -1.64 -14.58 -7.53
C ALA A 218 -2.94 -15.19 -6.98
N LEU A 219 -4.08 -14.93 -7.61
CA LEU A 219 -5.37 -15.54 -7.26
C LEU A 219 -5.33 -17.06 -7.39
N HIS A 220 -4.83 -17.58 -8.50
CA HIS A 220 -4.69 -19.02 -8.73
C HIS A 220 -3.85 -19.70 -7.64
N LEU A 221 -2.70 -19.10 -7.28
CA LEU A 221 -1.83 -19.66 -6.23
C LEU A 221 -2.48 -19.54 -4.84
N SER A 222 -3.17 -18.44 -4.57
CA SER A 222 -3.93 -18.26 -3.33
C SER A 222 -5.02 -19.33 -3.16
N GLU A 223 -5.81 -19.59 -4.20
CA GLU A 223 -6.83 -20.64 -4.22
C GLU A 223 -6.22 -22.05 -4.07
N LYS A 224 -5.16 -22.33 -4.83
CA LYS A 224 -4.45 -23.63 -4.82
C LYS A 224 -3.98 -24.03 -3.42
N TYR A 225 -3.52 -23.07 -2.63
CA TYR A 225 -2.95 -23.32 -1.30
C TYR A 225 -3.85 -22.87 -0.13
N GLY A 226 -5.03 -22.30 -0.41
CA GLY A 226 -5.88 -21.69 0.61
C GLY A 226 -5.20 -20.52 1.32
N ARG A 227 -4.31 -19.80 0.61
CA ARG A 227 -3.42 -18.80 1.20
C ARG A 227 -4.09 -17.44 1.26
N ARG A 228 -4.12 -16.83 2.44
CA ARG A 228 -4.58 -15.42 2.57
C ARG A 228 -3.75 -14.52 1.67
N LEU A 229 -4.42 -13.75 0.80
CA LEU A 229 -3.81 -12.87 -0.18
C LEU A 229 -4.33 -11.44 -0.04
N HIS A 230 -3.44 -10.48 -0.18
CA HIS A 230 -3.76 -9.08 -0.37
C HIS A 230 -3.13 -8.57 -1.67
N ILE A 231 -3.97 -8.11 -2.60
CA ILE A 231 -3.52 -7.54 -3.86
C ILE A 231 -3.38 -6.05 -3.66
N LEU A 232 -2.14 -5.56 -3.71
CA LEU A 232 -1.81 -4.16 -3.52
C LEU A 232 -2.20 -3.34 -4.75
N HIS A 233 -2.53 -2.08 -4.54
CA HIS A 233 -2.66 -1.02 -5.55
C HIS A 233 -3.27 -1.46 -6.89
N LEU A 234 -4.50 -2.00 -6.89
CA LEU A 234 -5.23 -2.24 -8.13
C LEU A 234 -5.21 -0.99 -9.01
N SER A 235 -4.93 -1.17 -10.28
CA SER A 235 -4.75 -0.05 -11.21
C SER A 235 -5.66 -0.11 -12.44
N THR A 236 -6.42 -1.20 -12.64
CA THR A 236 -7.19 -1.43 -13.86
C THR A 236 -8.64 -1.83 -13.61
N ALA A 237 -9.52 -1.44 -14.53
CA ALA A 237 -10.91 -1.89 -14.56
C ALA A 237 -11.01 -3.41 -14.78
N GLU A 238 -10.10 -3.99 -15.56
CA GLU A 238 -10.07 -5.43 -15.85
C GLU A 238 -9.79 -6.26 -14.61
N GLU A 239 -8.89 -5.82 -13.72
CA GLU A 239 -8.66 -6.44 -12.42
C GLU A 239 -9.89 -6.38 -11.54
N VAL A 240 -10.60 -5.24 -11.51
CA VAL A 240 -11.85 -5.08 -10.75
C VAL A 240 -12.91 -6.06 -11.26
N GLU A 241 -13.12 -6.16 -12.59
CA GLU A 241 -14.07 -7.10 -13.17
C GLU A 241 -13.70 -8.56 -12.90
N ARG A 242 -12.41 -8.90 -12.93
CA ARG A 242 -11.94 -10.25 -12.57
C ARG A 242 -12.29 -10.58 -11.11
N LEU A 243 -12.07 -9.65 -10.18
CA LEU A 243 -12.41 -9.83 -8.77
C LEU A 243 -13.92 -9.83 -8.53
N ARG A 244 -14.68 -8.99 -9.24
CA ARG A 244 -16.15 -8.98 -9.20
C ARG A 244 -16.75 -10.33 -9.60
N ALA A 245 -16.17 -10.99 -10.58
CA ALA A 245 -16.62 -12.30 -11.05
C ALA A 245 -16.44 -13.43 -10.04
N GLY A 246 -15.55 -13.25 -9.05
CA GLY A 246 -15.32 -14.27 -8.02
C GLY A 246 -14.05 -13.99 -7.21
N LYS A 247 -14.13 -13.05 -6.27
CA LYS A 247 -13.09 -12.82 -5.25
C LYS A 247 -13.30 -13.79 -4.09
N PRO A 248 -12.33 -14.68 -3.78
CA PRO A 248 -12.43 -15.56 -2.61
C PRO A 248 -12.47 -14.77 -1.29
N ASP A 249 -13.16 -15.28 -0.27
CA ASP A 249 -13.30 -14.60 1.04
C ASP A 249 -11.97 -14.33 1.76
N HIS A 250 -10.95 -15.12 1.44
CA HIS A 250 -9.60 -14.96 2.00
C HIS A 250 -8.69 -14.01 1.19
N VAL A 251 -9.25 -13.36 0.17
CA VAL A 251 -8.54 -12.39 -0.67
C VAL A 251 -9.10 -10.99 -0.42
N THR A 252 -8.19 -10.05 -0.19
CA THR A 252 -8.50 -8.62 -0.13
C THR A 252 -7.69 -7.85 -1.17
N CYS A 253 -8.13 -6.65 -1.51
CA CYS A 253 -7.41 -5.78 -2.42
C CYS A 253 -7.55 -4.31 -2.04
N GLU A 254 -6.64 -3.51 -2.54
CA GLU A 254 -6.63 -2.07 -2.28
C GLU A 254 -6.49 -1.24 -3.55
N VAL A 255 -6.85 0.04 -3.45
CA VAL A 255 -6.67 1.05 -4.49
C VAL A 255 -5.98 2.28 -3.91
N LEU A 256 -5.25 3.00 -4.75
CA LEU A 256 -4.57 4.23 -4.34
C LEU A 256 -5.32 5.48 -4.79
N PRO A 257 -5.26 6.58 -4.01
CA PRO A 257 -5.75 7.88 -4.47
C PRO A 257 -5.18 8.30 -5.83
N ASN A 258 -3.91 7.98 -6.09
CA ASN A 258 -3.28 8.26 -7.38
C ASN A 258 -4.04 7.65 -8.55
N HIS A 259 -4.45 6.38 -8.46
CA HIS A 259 -5.21 5.71 -9.52
C HIS A 259 -6.69 6.14 -9.58
N LEU A 260 -7.23 6.68 -8.48
CA LEU A 260 -8.60 7.20 -8.43
C LEU A 260 -8.73 8.61 -8.99
N PHE A 261 -7.67 9.43 -8.94
CA PHE A 261 -7.74 10.86 -9.28
C PHE A 261 -6.85 11.27 -10.46
N LEU A 262 -5.85 10.47 -10.82
CA LEU A 262 -4.93 10.74 -11.92
C LEU A 262 -5.08 9.70 -13.02
N ASN A 263 -4.84 10.13 -14.26
CA ASN A 263 -4.88 9.27 -15.44
C ASN A 263 -3.83 9.68 -16.47
N THR A 264 -3.75 8.99 -17.60
CA THR A 264 -2.72 9.22 -18.61
C THR A 264 -2.72 10.62 -19.23
N ASP A 265 -3.83 11.36 -19.16
CA ASP A 265 -3.88 12.74 -19.65
C ASP A 265 -3.01 13.68 -18.79
N ASP A 266 -2.79 13.34 -17.53
CA ASP A 266 -1.98 14.11 -16.59
C ASP A 266 -0.48 14.11 -16.94
N TYR A 267 0.00 13.15 -17.75
CA TYR A 267 1.38 13.18 -18.22
C TYR A 267 1.71 14.46 -19.01
N ALA A 268 0.74 15.01 -19.73
CA ALA A 268 0.93 16.24 -20.50
C ALA A 268 1.23 17.47 -19.60
N ILE A 269 0.74 17.46 -18.36
CA ILE A 269 0.87 18.58 -17.41
C ILE A 269 1.94 18.30 -16.37
N LEU A 270 1.98 17.08 -15.82
CA LEU A 270 2.80 16.71 -14.67
C LEU A 270 4.09 15.96 -15.05
N GLY A 271 4.17 15.42 -16.27
CA GLY A 271 5.34 14.70 -16.78
C GLY A 271 5.73 13.53 -15.87
N SER A 272 7.01 13.45 -15.53
CA SER A 272 7.55 12.39 -14.67
C SER A 272 7.01 12.37 -13.23
N ARG A 273 6.38 13.44 -12.77
CA ARG A 273 5.87 13.53 -11.40
C ARG A 273 4.78 12.52 -11.10
N VAL A 274 4.00 12.13 -12.11
CA VAL A 274 2.93 11.10 -11.99
C VAL A 274 3.41 9.69 -12.32
N GLN A 275 4.69 9.50 -12.62
CA GLN A 275 5.23 8.19 -12.89
C GLN A 275 5.35 7.37 -11.59
N MET A 276 4.73 6.20 -11.59
CA MET A 276 4.68 5.27 -10.44
C MET A 276 4.51 3.83 -10.94
N ASN A 277 4.59 2.85 -10.06
CA ASN A 277 4.34 1.44 -10.33
C ASN A 277 3.27 0.87 -9.38
N PRO A 278 2.17 0.31 -9.90
CA PRO A 278 1.74 0.31 -11.30
C PRO A 278 1.51 1.73 -11.82
N PRO A 279 1.62 1.97 -13.15
CA PRO A 279 1.42 3.31 -13.68
C PRO A 279 -0.04 3.76 -13.59
N ILE A 280 -0.24 5.08 -13.64
CA ILE A 280 -1.57 5.63 -13.92
C ILE A 280 -2.06 5.13 -15.27
N ARG A 281 -3.38 4.96 -15.41
CA ARG A 281 -4.03 4.37 -16.57
C ARG A 281 -4.88 5.39 -17.31
N ASP A 282 -5.47 4.99 -18.43
CA ASP A 282 -6.46 5.81 -19.11
C ASP A 282 -7.71 6.07 -18.23
N PRO A 283 -8.54 7.10 -18.57
CA PRO A 283 -9.68 7.49 -17.76
C PRO A 283 -10.73 6.39 -17.52
N GLU A 284 -10.85 5.40 -18.41
CA GLU A 284 -11.82 4.31 -18.24
C GLU A 284 -11.41 3.39 -17.08
N ASN A 285 -10.11 3.19 -16.87
CA ASN A 285 -9.61 2.46 -15.70
C ASN A 285 -9.93 3.20 -14.39
N THR A 286 -9.73 4.50 -14.34
CA THR A 286 -10.13 5.33 -13.19
C THR A 286 -11.62 5.16 -12.85
N LYS A 287 -12.51 5.18 -13.85
CA LYS A 287 -13.95 4.94 -13.67
C LYS A 287 -14.22 3.54 -13.12
N GLY A 288 -13.54 2.52 -13.67
CA GLY A 288 -13.68 1.14 -13.20
C GLY A 288 -13.25 0.94 -11.75
N LEU A 289 -12.16 1.59 -11.33
CA LEU A 289 -11.69 1.56 -9.95
C LEU A 289 -12.68 2.23 -8.99
N TRP A 290 -13.25 3.39 -9.36
CA TRP A 290 -14.30 4.03 -8.56
C TRP A 290 -15.54 3.15 -8.43
N ALA A 291 -15.97 2.49 -9.52
CA ALA A 291 -17.07 1.54 -9.47
C ALA A 291 -16.75 0.35 -8.55
N GLY A 292 -15.53 -0.20 -8.64
CA GLY A 292 -15.08 -1.29 -7.77
C GLY A 292 -15.05 -0.92 -6.27
N LEU A 293 -14.67 0.31 -5.95
CA LEU A 293 -14.70 0.82 -4.59
C LEU A 293 -16.14 1.01 -4.09
N HIS A 294 -16.99 1.63 -4.90
CA HIS A 294 -18.41 1.86 -4.55
C HIS A 294 -19.18 0.56 -4.35
N ASP A 295 -18.93 -0.44 -5.17
CA ASP A 295 -19.61 -1.73 -5.13
C ASP A 295 -19.04 -2.70 -4.09
N GLY A 296 -18.00 -2.31 -3.35
CA GLY A 296 -17.35 -3.13 -2.32
C GLY A 296 -16.52 -4.29 -2.87
N VAL A 297 -16.13 -4.26 -4.13
CA VAL A 297 -15.14 -5.20 -4.71
C VAL A 297 -13.76 -4.89 -4.16
N ILE A 298 -13.42 -3.61 -4.05
CA ILE A 298 -12.19 -3.11 -3.45
C ILE A 298 -12.43 -2.90 -1.96
N ASP A 299 -11.56 -3.44 -1.12
CA ASP A 299 -11.74 -3.50 0.33
C ASP A 299 -11.12 -2.29 1.05
N ILE A 300 -10.02 -1.73 0.51
CA ILE A 300 -9.15 -0.79 1.22
C ILE A 300 -8.71 0.34 0.30
N ILE A 301 -8.54 1.53 0.85
CA ILE A 301 -7.78 2.63 0.26
C ILE A 301 -6.45 2.71 1.00
N ALA A 302 -5.34 2.54 0.28
CA ALA A 302 -3.99 2.70 0.76
C ALA A 302 -3.30 3.86 0.03
N THR A 303 -2.11 4.28 0.45
CA THR A 303 -1.45 5.40 -0.24
C THR A 303 -0.31 4.99 -1.16
N ASP A 304 0.36 3.88 -0.87
CA ASP A 304 1.66 3.55 -1.46
C ASP A 304 2.63 4.74 -1.35
N HIS A 305 2.58 5.43 -0.20
CA HIS A 305 3.41 6.59 0.06
C HIS A 305 4.89 6.22 -0.11
N ALA A 306 5.46 6.70 -1.20
CA ALA A 306 6.78 6.30 -1.67
C ALA A 306 7.58 7.53 -2.13
N PRO A 307 8.10 8.34 -1.18
CA PRO A 307 8.70 9.63 -1.49
C PRO A 307 9.96 9.52 -2.35
N HIS A 308 10.12 10.51 -3.22
CA HIS A 308 11.26 10.73 -4.10
C HIS A 308 11.67 12.19 -4.08
N LEU A 309 12.95 12.46 -4.24
CA LEU A 309 13.43 13.81 -4.47
C LEU A 309 12.98 14.29 -5.85
N LEU A 310 12.81 15.61 -6.01
CA LEU A 310 12.44 16.17 -7.31
C LEU A 310 13.48 15.86 -8.40
N GLU A 311 14.75 15.82 -8.02
CA GLU A 311 15.85 15.47 -8.90
C GLU A 311 15.78 14.01 -9.39
N ASP A 312 15.29 13.07 -8.56
CA ASP A 312 15.05 11.69 -8.98
C ASP A 312 14.03 11.60 -10.12
N LYS A 313 13.11 12.55 -10.18
CA LYS A 313 12.06 12.65 -11.20
C LYS A 313 12.43 13.53 -12.40
N ALA A 314 13.50 14.32 -12.29
CA ALA A 314 13.90 15.33 -13.31
C ALA A 314 14.86 14.77 -14.36
N VAL A 315 14.76 13.50 -14.71
CA VAL A 315 15.63 12.80 -15.67
C VAL A 315 14.83 12.23 -16.84
N SER A 316 15.52 11.83 -17.91
CA SER A 316 14.84 11.14 -19.02
C SER A 316 14.24 9.81 -18.56
N TYR A 317 13.22 9.32 -19.27
CA TYR A 317 12.51 8.10 -18.88
C TYR A 317 13.47 6.90 -18.64
N THR A 318 14.47 6.73 -19.50
CA THR A 318 15.44 5.62 -19.38
C THR A 318 16.34 5.71 -18.17
N HIS A 319 16.53 6.91 -17.62
CA HIS A 319 17.31 7.17 -16.41
C HIS A 319 16.43 7.29 -15.16
N LEU A 320 15.11 7.33 -15.34
CA LEU A 320 14.17 7.34 -14.24
C LEU A 320 14.12 5.93 -13.62
N THR A 321 15.11 5.62 -12.81
CA THR A 321 15.04 4.45 -11.94
C THR A 321 14.08 4.78 -10.81
N LEU A 322 12.81 4.41 -10.98
CA LEU A 322 11.97 4.16 -9.81
C LEU A 322 12.74 3.18 -8.93
N PRO A 323 12.73 3.29 -7.59
CA PRO A 323 13.79 2.83 -6.69
C PRO A 323 14.00 1.33 -6.78
N THR A 324 14.75 0.98 -7.74
CA THR A 324 15.07 -0.38 -8.12
C THR A 324 16.56 -0.56 -8.28
N LYS A 325 17.34 0.50 -8.02
CA LYS A 325 18.77 0.38 -7.80
C LYS A 325 19.09 0.85 -6.39
N ALA A 326 19.28 -0.12 -5.51
CA ALA A 326 20.14 0.06 -4.35
C ALA A 326 21.59 -0.16 -4.81
#